data_aec0d3cc1a6dcd541cfa86225f7ae75c
#
_entry.id   aec0d3cc1a6dcd541cfa86225f7ae75c
#
_cell.length_a   1.000
_cell.length_b   1.000
_cell.length_c   1.000
_cell.angle_alpha   90.00
_cell.angle_beta   90.00
_cell.angle_gamma   90.00
#
_symmetry.space_group_name_H-M   'P 1'
#
loop_
_entity.id
_entity.type
_entity.pdbx_description
1 polymer ?
#
loop_
_entity_poly.entity_id
_entity_poly.type
_entity_poly.pdbx_seq_one_letter_code
_entity_poly.pdbx_strand_id
1 'polypeptide(L)'
;MKIRSFLLLSALAVCMSFSTSVNAQTTYYQFKIYHLSKAQEPVVENYLKSAYIPALKKAGIANVGVFKLITPDTLDNKLYVFVPYNSLTQFDNVNSVLAADNQYKVAGKEYLEALSTNRSYGRIESILLRAFSAMPKPAVPKLNGPKAQRVYELRSYESPSETLAATKIKQFTVGNKENGSELDIFTKHNFNAVFYAEVISGSKMPNLMYMTTFNNAADQEAHWALFNNDPNWAVLRRLPEYGGGTVSKNERTYLYPLEYSDF
;
A
#
# COMPACT_ATOMS: atom_id res chain seq x y z
N MET A 1 -57.36 -48.72 39.59
CA MET A 1 -56.90 -48.48 38.20
C MET A 1 -56.31 -47.07 38.15
N LYS A 2 -54.95 -46.97 38.20
CA LYS A 2 -54.25 -45.70 38.33
C LYS A 2 -53.61 -45.34 36.94
N ILE A 3 -54.08 -44.30 36.31
CA ILE A 3 -53.54 -43.79 35.07
C ILE A 3 -52.38 -42.81 35.42
N ARG A 4 -51.17 -43.17 35.00
CA ARG A 4 -49.97 -42.26 35.12
C ARG A 4 -49.86 -41.42 33.87
N SER A 5 -50.01 -40.14 34.02
CA SER A 5 -49.74 -39.14 32.96
C SER A 5 -48.23 -38.96 32.85
N PHE A 6 -47.69 -39.20 31.66
CA PHE A 6 -46.31 -38.84 31.30
C PHE A 6 -46.29 -37.42 30.72
N LEU A 7 -45.68 -36.51 31.42
CA LEU A 7 -45.35 -35.17 30.91
C LEU A 7 -44.03 -35.27 30.15
N LEU A 8 -44.08 -35.11 28.81
CA LEU A 8 -42.91 -34.91 27.97
C LEU A 8 -42.52 -33.43 28.01
N LEU A 9 -41.43 -33.10 28.65
CA LEU A 9 -40.74 -31.79 28.51
C LEU A 9 -39.90 -31.83 27.27
N SER A 10 -40.34 -31.16 26.20
CA SER A 10 -39.52 -30.85 25.02
C SER A 10 -38.68 -29.62 25.29
N ALA A 11 -37.40 -29.81 25.55
CA ALA A 11 -36.39 -28.74 25.62
C ALA A 11 -36.08 -28.26 24.20
N LEU A 12 -36.58 -27.09 23.82
CA LEU A 12 -36.26 -26.41 22.58
C LEU A 12 -34.90 -25.70 22.76
N ALA A 13 -33.82 -26.32 22.29
CA ALA A 13 -32.50 -25.70 22.24
C ALA A 13 -32.47 -24.65 21.09
N VAL A 14 -32.62 -23.38 21.46
CA VAL A 14 -32.41 -22.26 20.54
C VAL A 14 -30.91 -22.09 20.34
N CYS A 15 -30.35 -22.63 19.26
CA CYS A 15 -29.01 -22.31 18.79
C CYS A 15 -29.00 -20.88 18.26
N MET A 16 -28.64 -19.89 19.09
CA MET A 16 -28.28 -18.57 18.64
C MET A 16 -26.95 -18.65 17.88
N SER A 17 -27.04 -18.74 16.56
CA SER A 17 -25.88 -18.56 15.69
C SER A 17 -25.45 -17.09 15.76
N PHE A 18 -24.46 -16.79 16.59
CA PHE A 18 -23.77 -15.52 16.55
C PHE A 18 -22.97 -15.47 15.24
N SER A 19 -23.56 -14.89 14.21
CA SER A 19 -22.81 -14.48 13.02
C SER A 19 -21.85 -13.35 13.43
N THR A 20 -20.63 -13.73 13.83
CA THR A 20 -19.55 -12.75 13.95
C THR A 20 -19.25 -12.25 12.56
N SER A 21 -19.74 -11.06 12.23
CA SER A 21 -19.27 -10.32 11.06
C SER A 21 -17.77 -10.11 11.25
N VAL A 22 -16.95 -10.92 10.58
CA VAL A 22 -15.51 -10.66 10.48
C VAL A 22 -15.39 -9.39 9.65
N ASN A 23 -15.40 -8.24 10.30
CA ASN A 23 -14.97 -7.01 9.67
C ASN A 23 -13.54 -7.24 9.21
N ALA A 24 -13.33 -7.34 7.91
CA ALA A 24 -11.98 -7.41 7.34
C ALA A 24 -11.20 -6.21 7.87
N GLN A 25 -10.19 -6.48 8.70
CA GLN A 25 -9.41 -5.43 9.34
C GLN A 25 -8.75 -4.57 8.28
N THR A 26 -9.12 -3.31 8.20
CA THR A 26 -8.58 -2.34 7.23
C THR A 26 -7.11 -2.10 7.54
N THR A 27 -6.26 -2.33 6.55
CA THR A 27 -4.83 -2.04 6.64
C THR A 27 -4.58 -0.59 6.23
N TYR A 28 -3.64 0.05 6.90
CA TYR A 28 -3.16 1.38 6.57
C TYR A 28 -1.72 1.30 6.09
N TYR A 29 -1.35 2.19 5.20
CA TYR A 29 0.01 2.23 4.66
C TYR A 29 0.61 3.59 4.89
N GLN A 30 1.90 3.63 5.19
CA GLN A 30 2.69 4.84 5.15
C GLN A 30 3.71 4.75 4.03
N PHE A 31 3.71 5.75 3.15
CA PHE A 31 4.86 6.05 2.32
C PHE A 31 5.67 7.16 2.99
N LYS A 32 6.93 6.86 3.33
CA LYS A 32 7.93 7.85 3.71
C LYS A 32 8.83 8.07 2.52
N ILE A 33 9.01 9.33 2.12
CA ILE A 33 9.90 9.70 1.03
C ILE A 33 11.00 10.55 1.63
N TYR A 34 12.20 10.00 1.67
CA TYR A 34 13.40 10.71 2.11
C TYR A 34 13.99 11.50 0.95
N HIS A 35 14.26 12.78 1.15
CA HIS A 35 15.01 13.66 0.25
C HIS A 35 16.44 13.74 0.76
N LEU A 36 17.39 13.32 -0.06
CA LEU A 36 18.75 13.03 0.37
C LEU A 36 19.78 13.71 -0.53
N SER A 37 20.85 14.18 0.07
CA SER A 37 22.10 14.38 -0.66
C SER A 37 22.83 13.05 -0.86
N LYS A 38 23.81 12.99 -1.76
CA LYS A 38 24.64 11.78 -1.97
C LYS A 38 25.36 11.32 -0.68
N ALA A 39 25.74 12.26 0.20
CA ALA A 39 26.37 11.92 1.47
C ALA A 39 25.42 11.35 2.52
N GLN A 40 24.13 11.72 2.47
CA GLN A 40 23.10 11.27 3.40
C GLN A 40 22.55 9.88 3.06
N GLU A 41 22.58 9.51 1.79
CA GLU A 41 22.01 8.25 1.30
C GLU A 41 22.56 7.01 2.03
N PRO A 42 23.89 6.82 2.17
CA PRO A 42 24.42 5.66 2.89
C PRO A 42 24.01 5.61 4.37
N VAL A 43 23.90 6.76 5.03
CA VAL A 43 23.48 6.86 6.43
C VAL A 43 22.04 6.39 6.59
N VAL A 44 21.13 6.85 5.72
CA VAL A 44 19.72 6.45 5.75
C VAL A 44 19.55 4.98 5.36
N GLU A 45 20.27 4.49 4.34
CA GLU A 45 20.21 3.08 3.97
C GLU A 45 20.70 2.15 5.10
N ASN A 46 21.81 2.50 5.74
CA ASN A 46 22.31 1.73 6.89
C ASN A 46 21.28 1.75 8.04
N TYR A 47 20.72 2.89 8.36
CA TYR A 47 19.65 3.01 9.37
C TYR A 47 18.45 2.14 9.03
N LEU A 48 17.93 2.20 7.80
CA LEU A 48 16.78 1.39 7.39
C LEU A 48 17.08 -0.10 7.50
N LYS A 49 18.23 -0.54 6.96
CA LYS A 49 18.63 -1.95 6.93
C LYS A 49 18.93 -2.52 8.31
N SER A 50 19.68 -1.76 9.14
CA SER A 50 20.28 -2.30 10.36
C SER A 50 19.48 -1.99 11.63
N ALA A 51 18.64 -0.95 11.62
CA ALA A 51 17.86 -0.51 12.78
C ALA A 51 16.35 -0.52 12.54
N TYR A 52 15.86 0.25 11.57
CA TYR A 52 14.43 0.53 11.41
C TYR A 52 13.63 -0.72 11.02
N ILE A 53 14.01 -1.42 9.96
CA ILE A 53 13.29 -2.63 9.49
C ILE A 53 13.32 -3.75 10.55
N PRO A 54 14.47 -4.10 11.16
CA PRO A 54 14.48 -5.08 12.24
C PRO A 54 13.58 -4.71 13.42
N ALA A 55 13.54 -3.44 13.82
CA ALA A 55 12.71 -2.98 14.92
C ALA A 55 11.20 -2.98 14.53
N LEU A 56 10.86 -2.62 13.30
CA LEU A 56 9.48 -2.73 12.78
C LEU A 56 8.99 -4.18 12.78
N LYS A 57 9.84 -5.14 12.37
CA LYS A 57 9.52 -6.58 12.42
C LYS A 57 9.24 -7.07 13.83
N LYS A 58 10.03 -6.62 14.82
CA LYS A 58 9.75 -6.90 16.25
C LYS A 58 8.44 -6.26 16.72
N ALA A 59 8.05 -5.09 16.18
CA ALA A 59 6.78 -4.44 16.45
C ALA A 59 5.60 -5.06 15.70
N GLY A 60 5.79 -6.22 15.04
CA GLY A 60 4.73 -6.96 14.33
C GLY A 60 4.43 -6.47 12.92
N ILE A 61 5.30 -5.66 12.32
CA ILE A 61 5.21 -5.23 10.92
C ILE A 61 6.08 -6.16 10.07
N ALA A 62 5.46 -7.12 9.39
CA ALA A 62 6.17 -8.24 8.76
C ALA A 62 6.99 -7.84 7.53
N ASN A 63 6.43 -6.97 6.68
CA ASN A 63 7.04 -6.61 5.40
C ASN A 63 7.19 -5.10 5.28
N VAL A 64 8.39 -4.65 4.92
CA VAL A 64 8.72 -3.24 4.69
C VAL A 64 9.37 -3.09 3.32
N GLY A 65 8.80 -2.23 2.48
CA GLY A 65 9.36 -1.93 1.16
C GLY A 65 10.36 -0.79 1.22
N VAL A 66 11.49 -0.95 0.53
CA VAL A 66 12.46 0.13 0.32
C VAL A 66 12.86 0.17 -1.14
N PHE A 67 12.69 1.34 -1.76
CA PHE A 67 12.82 1.46 -3.20
C PHE A 67 13.60 2.72 -3.58
N LYS A 68 14.23 2.65 -4.76
CA LYS A 68 14.86 3.79 -5.44
C LYS A 68 14.24 4.03 -6.81
N LEU A 69 14.44 5.23 -7.34
CA LEU A 69 14.06 5.56 -8.71
C LEU A 69 14.89 4.76 -9.72
N ILE A 70 14.24 4.19 -10.74
CA ILE A 70 14.93 3.55 -11.88
C ILE A 70 15.78 4.59 -12.62
N THR A 71 15.23 5.79 -12.83
CA THR A 71 15.99 6.91 -13.36
C THR A 71 16.28 7.86 -12.20
N PRO A 72 17.55 7.93 -11.73
CA PRO A 72 17.91 8.79 -10.62
C PRO A 72 17.65 10.27 -10.94
N ASP A 73 17.06 10.98 -9.98
CA ASP A 73 17.03 12.45 -9.99
C ASP A 73 18.32 12.95 -9.33
N THR A 74 19.18 13.59 -10.11
CA THR A 74 20.47 14.09 -9.62
C THR A 74 20.34 15.33 -8.74
N LEU A 75 19.20 16.03 -8.80
CA LEU A 75 18.93 17.24 -8.02
C LEU A 75 18.22 16.93 -6.70
N ASP A 76 17.42 15.86 -6.67
CA ASP A 76 16.63 15.46 -5.51
C ASP A 76 16.61 13.92 -5.39
N ASN A 77 17.69 13.39 -4.83
CA ASN A 77 17.81 11.95 -4.63
C ASN A 77 16.80 11.46 -3.59
N LYS A 78 15.95 10.51 -3.98
CA LYS A 78 14.85 10.03 -3.15
C LYS A 78 14.95 8.55 -2.82
N LEU A 79 14.65 8.26 -1.56
CA LEU A 79 14.44 6.90 -1.09
C LEU A 79 12.99 6.74 -0.62
N TYR A 80 12.31 5.73 -1.12
CA TYR A 80 10.91 5.45 -0.83
C TYR A 80 10.79 4.29 0.16
N VAL A 81 10.06 4.48 1.25
CA VAL A 81 9.84 3.45 2.27
C VAL A 81 8.33 3.21 2.42
N PHE A 82 7.90 1.98 2.18
CA PHE A 82 6.51 1.53 2.32
C PHE A 82 6.36 0.69 3.58
N VAL A 83 5.50 1.13 4.49
CA VAL A 83 5.26 0.47 5.78
C VAL A 83 3.77 0.17 5.92
N PRO A 84 3.34 -1.09 5.94
CA PRO A 84 1.95 -1.48 6.23
C PRO A 84 1.70 -1.57 7.74
N TYR A 85 0.53 -1.06 8.17
CA TYR A 85 0.05 -1.12 9.55
C TYR A 85 -1.32 -1.79 9.61
N ASN A 86 -1.52 -2.64 10.59
CA ASN A 86 -2.81 -3.32 10.81
C ASN A 86 -3.91 -2.39 11.37
N SER A 87 -3.54 -1.20 11.87
CA SER A 87 -4.47 -0.19 12.40
C SER A 87 -3.82 1.18 12.49
N LEU A 88 -4.63 2.24 12.60
CA LEU A 88 -4.15 3.58 12.93
C LEU A 88 -3.49 3.64 14.31
N THR A 89 -3.96 2.84 15.26
CA THR A 89 -3.34 2.72 16.58
C THR A 89 -1.91 2.17 16.49
N GLN A 90 -1.67 1.17 15.62
CA GLN A 90 -0.31 0.67 15.39
C GLN A 90 0.58 1.74 14.73
N PHE A 91 0.05 2.48 13.76
CA PHE A 91 0.75 3.60 13.13
C PHE A 91 1.13 4.69 14.16
N ASP A 92 0.20 5.07 15.04
CA ASP A 92 0.41 6.09 16.07
C ASP A 92 1.46 5.67 17.10
N ASN A 93 1.39 4.42 17.55
CA ASN A 93 2.25 3.90 18.61
C ASN A 93 3.63 3.43 18.15
N VAL A 94 3.86 3.21 16.87
CA VAL A 94 5.09 2.58 16.38
C VAL A 94 6.35 3.31 16.82
N ASN A 95 6.37 4.63 16.78
CA ASN A 95 7.56 5.42 17.17
C ASN A 95 7.89 5.24 18.65
N SER A 96 6.88 5.15 19.53
CA SER A 96 7.09 4.89 20.96
C SER A 96 7.64 3.49 21.20
N VAL A 97 7.16 2.49 20.43
CA VAL A 97 7.68 1.11 20.52
C VAL A 97 9.14 1.06 20.07
N LEU A 98 9.49 1.72 18.97
CA LEU A 98 10.88 1.79 18.50
C LEU A 98 11.78 2.52 19.49
N ALA A 99 11.34 3.62 20.05
CA ALA A 99 12.10 4.39 21.05
C ALA A 99 12.40 3.60 22.34
N ALA A 100 11.61 2.58 22.65
CA ALA A 100 11.85 1.67 23.78
C ALA A 100 12.85 0.54 23.45
N ASP A 101 13.13 0.25 22.18
CA ASP A 101 14.03 -0.81 21.74
C ASP A 101 15.50 -0.33 21.80
N ASN A 102 16.29 -0.86 22.76
CA ASN A 102 17.71 -0.53 22.88
C ASN A 102 18.54 -0.95 21.67
N GLN A 103 18.20 -2.06 21.02
CA GLN A 103 18.91 -2.51 19.83
C GLN A 103 18.71 -1.54 18.67
N TYR A 104 17.47 -1.05 18.50
CA TYR A 104 17.15 -0.01 17.53
C TYR A 104 17.96 1.27 17.76
N LYS A 105 18.04 1.73 19.03
CA LYS A 105 18.81 2.94 19.39
C LYS A 105 20.30 2.78 19.09
N VAL A 106 20.88 1.65 19.45
CA VAL A 106 22.30 1.40 19.22
C VAL A 106 22.61 1.28 17.73
N ALA A 107 21.86 0.46 16.99
CA ALA A 107 22.06 0.26 15.56
C ALA A 107 21.77 1.50 14.72
N GLY A 108 20.80 2.32 15.16
CA GLY A 108 20.37 3.54 14.49
C GLY A 108 21.07 4.82 14.94
N LYS A 109 22.07 4.73 15.84
CA LYS A 109 22.65 5.89 16.54
C LYS A 109 23.06 7.02 15.61
N GLU A 110 23.80 6.75 14.56
CA GLU A 110 24.28 7.75 13.59
C GLU A 110 23.13 8.56 12.99
N TYR A 111 22.04 7.90 12.64
CA TYR A 111 20.85 8.54 12.09
C TYR A 111 20.03 9.27 13.16
N LEU A 112 19.82 8.65 14.32
CA LEU A 112 18.94 9.14 15.37
C LEU A 112 19.51 10.31 16.15
N GLU A 113 20.83 10.36 16.33
CA GLU A 113 21.53 11.39 17.08
C GLU A 113 22.21 12.43 16.16
N ALA A 114 21.78 12.51 14.89
CA ALA A 114 22.34 13.47 13.94
C ALA A 114 22.12 14.92 14.38
N LEU A 115 23.17 15.72 14.30
CA LEU A 115 23.15 17.13 14.67
C LEU A 115 22.59 18.00 13.54
N SER A 116 22.12 19.20 13.87
CA SER A 116 21.64 20.19 12.88
C SER A 116 22.71 20.57 11.85
N THR A 117 23.98 20.48 12.22
CA THR A 117 25.14 20.73 11.36
C THR A 117 25.50 19.55 10.46
N ASN A 118 25.04 18.33 10.79
CA ASN A 118 25.27 17.12 10.01
C ASN A 118 24.00 16.25 9.98
N ARG A 119 22.98 16.75 9.27
CA ARG A 119 21.66 16.10 9.19
C ARG A 119 21.71 14.81 8.39
N SER A 120 21.03 13.78 8.87
CA SER A 120 20.92 12.49 8.18
C SER A 120 20.06 12.55 6.91
N TYR A 121 19.22 13.56 6.75
CA TYR A 121 18.37 13.77 5.56
C TYR A 121 18.06 15.26 5.36
N GLY A 122 17.65 15.60 4.16
CA GLY A 122 17.16 16.95 3.86
C GLY A 122 15.72 17.16 4.34
N ARG A 123 14.82 16.24 3.97
CA ARG A 123 13.39 16.26 4.32
C ARG A 123 12.81 14.84 4.29
N ILE A 124 11.73 14.65 5.03
CA ILE A 124 10.88 13.45 4.92
C ILE A 124 9.46 13.92 4.58
N GLU A 125 8.88 13.33 3.52
CA GLU A 125 7.45 13.38 3.28
C GLU A 125 6.81 12.12 3.87
N SER A 126 5.61 12.26 4.41
CA SER A 126 4.82 11.13 4.93
C SER A 126 3.43 11.20 4.33
N ILE A 127 3.03 10.11 3.66
CA ILE A 127 1.71 9.94 3.06
C ILE A 127 1.05 8.77 3.76
N LEU A 128 -0.13 9.00 4.36
CA LEU A 128 -0.93 7.98 5.02
C LEU A 128 -2.07 7.56 4.12
N LEU A 129 -2.20 6.25 3.92
CA LEU A 129 -3.16 5.65 3.02
C LEU A 129 -4.04 4.63 3.75
N ARG A 130 -5.27 4.46 3.26
CA ARG A 130 -6.20 3.41 3.68
C ARG A 130 -6.39 2.43 2.53
N ALA A 131 -6.13 1.15 2.78
CA ALA A 131 -6.33 0.09 1.79
C ALA A 131 -7.76 0.08 1.23
N PHE A 132 -7.92 -0.21 -0.06
CA PHE A 132 -9.24 -0.51 -0.61
C PHE A 132 -9.78 -1.83 -0.05
N SER A 133 -11.08 -1.90 0.19
CA SER A 133 -11.74 -3.12 0.67
C SER A 133 -11.58 -4.30 -0.28
N ALA A 134 -11.43 -4.03 -1.58
CA ALA A 134 -11.18 -5.04 -2.60
C ALA A 134 -9.78 -5.68 -2.51
N MET A 135 -8.81 -4.99 -1.88
CA MET A 135 -7.47 -5.51 -1.56
C MET A 135 -7.05 -5.01 -0.18
N PRO A 136 -7.61 -5.60 0.90
CA PRO A 136 -7.48 -5.06 2.26
C PRO A 136 -6.10 -5.26 2.88
N LYS A 137 -5.22 -6.06 2.25
CA LYS A 137 -3.84 -6.32 2.70
C LYS A 137 -2.87 -6.15 1.54
N PRO A 138 -1.63 -5.71 1.80
CA PRO A 138 -0.61 -5.63 0.76
C PRO A 138 -0.16 -7.03 0.37
N ALA A 139 0.23 -7.22 -0.89
CA ALA A 139 0.81 -8.46 -1.39
C ALA A 139 2.29 -8.28 -1.70
N VAL A 140 3.10 -9.25 -1.32
CA VAL A 140 4.47 -9.37 -1.83
C VAL A 140 4.40 -9.99 -3.22
N PRO A 141 4.83 -9.29 -4.28
CA PRO A 141 4.65 -9.77 -5.63
C PRO A 141 5.56 -10.96 -5.94
N LYS A 142 5.02 -11.91 -6.72
CA LYS A 142 5.78 -13.08 -7.20
C LYS A 142 6.46 -12.71 -8.51
N LEU A 143 7.69 -12.25 -8.44
CA LEU A 143 8.50 -11.88 -9.59
C LEU A 143 9.75 -12.76 -9.69
N ASN A 144 10.12 -13.13 -10.90
CA ASN A 144 11.22 -14.06 -11.17
C ASN A 144 12.54 -13.35 -11.53
N GLY A 145 12.50 -12.09 -11.93
CA GLY A 145 13.67 -11.32 -12.30
C GLY A 145 14.52 -10.86 -11.12
N PRO A 146 15.81 -10.53 -11.32
CA PRO A 146 16.65 -9.89 -10.32
C PRO A 146 16.01 -8.59 -9.81
N LYS A 147 16.14 -8.29 -8.52
CA LYS A 147 15.52 -7.10 -7.90
C LYS A 147 15.86 -5.81 -8.65
N ALA A 148 17.11 -5.63 -9.05
CA ALA A 148 17.56 -4.44 -9.77
C ALA A 148 16.92 -4.22 -11.16
N GLN A 149 16.30 -5.25 -11.74
CA GLN A 149 15.62 -5.15 -13.05
C GLN A 149 14.10 -5.00 -12.91
N ARG A 150 13.56 -5.28 -11.71
CA ARG A 150 12.11 -5.21 -11.48
C ARG A 150 11.62 -3.78 -11.57
N VAL A 151 10.41 -3.62 -12.08
CA VAL A 151 9.70 -2.34 -12.10
C VAL A 151 8.58 -2.37 -11.08
N TYR A 152 8.62 -1.45 -10.12
CA TYR A 152 7.55 -1.14 -9.20
C TYR A 152 6.98 0.20 -9.63
N GLU A 153 5.83 0.18 -10.31
CA GLU A 153 5.19 1.38 -10.81
C GLU A 153 4.22 1.92 -9.77
N LEU A 154 4.64 2.98 -9.09
CA LEU A 154 3.80 3.73 -8.15
C LEU A 154 3.03 4.80 -8.91
N ARG A 155 1.71 4.74 -8.85
CA ARG A 155 0.82 5.74 -9.43
C ARG A 155 0.09 6.53 -8.36
N SER A 156 -0.10 7.82 -8.64
CA SER A 156 -0.80 8.77 -7.80
C SER A 156 -1.79 9.55 -8.67
N TYR A 157 -3.08 9.45 -8.35
CA TYR A 157 -4.18 10.07 -9.10
C TYR A 157 -4.87 11.10 -8.24
N GLU A 158 -4.52 12.38 -8.44
CA GLU A 158 -5.22 13.50 -7.83
C GLU A 158 -6.56 13.72 -8.54
N SER A 159 -7.59 14.04 -7.79
CA SER A 159 -8.93 14.34 -8.31
C SER A 159 -9.28 15.80 -8.09
N PRO A 160 -10.14 16.41 -8.96
CA PRO A 160 -10.53 17.81 -8.82
C PRO A 160 -11.42 18.09 -7.59
N SER A 161 -12.05 17.07 -7.01
CA SER A 161 -12.88 17.16 -5.81
C SER A 161 -13.00 15.81 -5.11
N GLU A 162 -13.42 15.81 -3.84
CA GLU A 162 -13.65 14.59 -3.06
C GLU A 162 -14.73 13.69 -3.68
N THR A 163 -15.77 14.29 -4.27
CA THR A 163 -16.83 13.55 -4.98
C THR A 163 -16.27 12.80 -6.19
N LEU A 164 -15.41 13.46 -6.98
CA LEU A 164 -14.79 12.84 -8.15
C LEU A 164 -13.74 11.80 -7.74
N ALA A 165 -13.04 12.01 -6.62
CA ALA A 165 -12.17 11.00 -6.04
C ALA A 165 -12.95 9.74 -5.63
N ALA A 166 -14.08 9.89 -4.92
CA ALA A 166 -14.96 8.78 -4.57
C ALA A 166 -15.50 8.06 -5.81
N THR A 167 -15.84 8.81 -6.87
CA THR A 167 -16.26 8.25 -8.17
C THR A 167 -15.13 7.43 -8.81
N LYS A 168 -13.88 7.94 -8.79
CA LYS A 168 -12.72 7.20 -9.30
C LYS A 168 -12.44 5.94 -8.50
N ILE A 169 -12.53 5.99 -7.16
CA ILE A 169 -12.40 4.82 -6.29
C ILE A 169 -13.48 3.78 -6.62
N LYS A 170 -14.73 4.22 -6.84
CA LYS A 170 -15.83 3.33 -7.25
C LYS A 170 -15.56 2.68 -8.62
N GLN A 171 -15.06 3.41 -9.61
CA GLN A 171 -14.62 2.85 -10.89
C GLN A 171 -13.55 1.77 -10.69
N PHE A 172 -12.58 2.06 -9.81
CA PHE A 172 -11.48 1.13 -9.49
C PHE A 172 -11.95 -0.17 -8.85
N THR A 173 -12.91 -0.09 -7.91
CA THR A 173 -13.23 -1.20 -6.98
C THR A 173 -14.55 -1.90 -7.27
N VAL A 174 -15.51 -1.21 -7.91
CA VAL A 174 -16.86 -1.72 -8.16
C VAL A 174 -17.11 -1.86 -9.65
N GLY A 175 -16.77 -0.83 -10.44
CA GLY A 175 -17.04 -0.80 -11.87
C GLY A 175 -18.54 -0.95 -12.16
N ASN A 176 -18.87 -1.81 -13.13
CA ASN A 176 -20.24 -2.21 -13.40
C ASN A 176 -20.36 -3.75 -13.60
N LYS A 177 -21.60 -4.24 -13.58
CA LYS A 177 -21.88 -5.69 -13.66
C LYS A 177 -21.40 -6.34 -14.96
N GLU A 178 -21.37 -5.60 -16.05
CA GLU A 178 -21.10 -6.14 -17.39
C GLU A 178 -19.61 -6.17 -17.72
N ASN A 179 -18.88 -5.13 -17.28
CA ASN A 179 -17.48 -4.94 -17.66
C ASN A 179 -16.51 -5.17 -16.49
N GLY A 180 -17.02 -5.37 -15.28
CA GLY A 180 -16.22 -5.46 -14.07
C GLY A 180 -15.67 -4.09 -13.63
N SER A 181 -14.73 -4.12 -12.71
CA SER A 181 -14.00 -2.97 -12.19
C SER A 181 -12.63 -2.83 -12.88
N GLU A 182 -11.94 -1.70 -12.66
CA GLU A 182 -10.55 -1.53 -13.11
C GLU A 182 -9.61 -2.59 -12.47
N LEU A 183 -9.87 -2.97 -11.20
CA LEU A 183 -9.14 -4.05 -10.52
C LEU A 183 -9.37 -5.42 -11.15
N ASP A 184 -10.58 -5.72 -11.63
CA ASP A 184 -10.87 -6.97 -12.33
C ASP A 184 -10.08 -7.04 -13.65
N ILE A 185 -9.97 -5.92 -14.36
CA ILE A 185 -9.19 -5.82 -15.60
C ILE A 185 -7.69 -5.97 -15.32
N PHE A 186 -7.16 -5.35 -14.25
CA PHE A 186 -5.78 -5.58 -13.80
C PHE A 186 -5.51 -7.05 -13.47
N THR A 187 -6.43 -7.68 -12.74
CA THR A 187 -6.34 -9.10 -12.40
C THR A 187 -6.35 -9.98 -13.64
N LYS A 188 -7.24 -9.72 -14.60
CA LYS A 188 -7.32 -10.40 -15.90
C LYS A 188 -6.00 -10.36 -16.67
N HIS A 189 -5.29 -9.25 -16.60
CA HIS A 189 -4.02 -9.04 -17.26
C HIS A 189 -2.79 -9.27 -16.36
N ASN A 190 -2.95 -10.00 -15.26
CA ASN A 190 -1.87 -10.41 -14.34
C ASN A 190 -0.99 -9.27 -13.82
N PHE A 191 -1.57 -8.10 -13.56
CA PHE A 191 -0.85 -7.05 -12.85
C PHE A 191 -0.57 -7.51 -11.42
N ASN A 192 0.69 -7.69 -11.07
CA ASN A 192 1.11 -8.06 -9.71
C ASN A 192 1.07 -6.83 -8.82
N ALA A 193 -0.08 -6.55 -8.21
CA ALA A 193 -0.23 -5.39 -7.34
C ALA A 193 0.38 -5.61 -5.96
N VAL A 194 1.02 -4.58 -5.42
CA VAL A 194 1.42 -4.50 -4.01
C VAL A 194 0.26 -4.00 -3.17
N PHE A 195 -0.41 -2.94 -3.60
CA PHE A 195 -1.55 -2.34 -2.92
C PHE A 195 -2.36 -1.44 -3.84
N TYR A 196 -3.60 -1.18 -3.43
CA TYR A 196 -4.48 -0.11 -3.91
C TYR A 196 -5.05 0.61 -2.68
N ALA A 197 -4.99 1.95 -2.64
CA ALA A 197 -5.36 2.69 -1.45
C ALA A 197 -5.82 4.13 -1.74
N GLU A 198 -6.62 4.67 -0.84
CA GLU A 198 -6.98 6.07 -0.77
C GLU A 198 -5.97 6.83 0.10
N VAL A 199 -5.53 7.99 -0.32
CA VAL A 199 -4.73 8.89 0.53
C VAL A 199 -5.67 9.56 1.53
N ILE A 200 -5.44 9.31 2.83
CA ILE A 200 -6.23 9.93 3.91
C ILE A 200 -5.50 11.07 4.61
N SER A 201 -4.18 11.21 4.37
CA SER A 201 -3.38 12.36 4.80
C SER A 201 -2.14 12.47 3.93
N GLY A 202 -1.90 13.64 3.38
CA GLY A 202 -0.76 13.94 2.50
C GLY A 202 -0.91 15.29 1.82
N SER A 203 0.07 15.70 1.02
CA SER A 203 0.12 17.02 0.36
C SER A 203 -0.66 17.11 -0.94
N LYS A 204 -1.14 15.98 -1.48
CA LYS A 204 -1.77 15.87 -2.81
C LYS A 204 -3.15 15.23 -2.67
N MET A 205 -4.10 15.94 -2.07
CA MET A 205 -5.44 15.41 -1.81
C MET A 205 -6.51 16.24 -2.53
N PRO A 206 -7.64 15.62 -2.90
CA PRO A 206 -7.98 14.21 -2.76
C PRO A 206 -7.24 13.34 -3.77
N ASN A 207 -6.82 12.13 -3.37
CA ASN A 207 -5.92 11.30 -4.16
C ASN A 207 -6.09 9.80 -3.84
N LEU A 208 -5.89 8.96 -4.83
CA LEU A 208 -5.66 7.54 -4.64
C LEU A 208 -4.26 7.16 -5.15
N MET A 209 -3.65 6.17 -4.51
CA MET A 209 -2.36 5.64 -4.93
C MET A 209 -2.42 4.12 -5.03
N TYR A 210 -1.64 3.57 -5.94
CA TYR A 210 -1.45 2.14 -6.07
C TYR A 210 -0.07 1.80 -6.62
N MET A 211 0.35 0.56 -6.40
CA MET A 211 1.62 0.07 -6.90
C MET A 211 1.43 -1.28 -7.58
N THR A 212 1.79 -1.36 -8.85
CA THR A 212 1.85 -2.58 -9.65
C THR A 212 3.30 -2.93 -9.97
N THR A 213 3.58 -4.21 -10.22
CA THR A 213 4.96 -4.68 -10.35
C THR A 213 5.14 -5.60 -11.53
N PHE A 214 6.35 -5.57 -12.10
CA PHE A 214 6.72 -6.27 -13.31
C PHE A 214 8.16 -6.80 -13.20
N ASN A 215 8.48 -7.87 -13.93
CA ASN A 215 9.82 -8.46 -13.92
C ASN A 215 10.89 -7.51 -14.49
N ASN A 216 10.51 -6.65 -15.46
CA ASN A 216 11.37 -5.67 -16.11
C ASN A 216 10.52 -4.65 -16.89
N ALA A 217 11.14 -3.68 -17.55
CA ALA A 217 10.47 -2.64 -18.32
C ALA A 217 9.66 -3.19 -19.51
N ALA A 218 10.19 -4.19 -20.24
CA ALA A 218 9.47 -4.79 -21.37
C ALA A 218 8.20 -5.53 -20.90
N ASP A 219 8.26 -6.21 -19.77
CA ASP A 219 7.12 -6.85 -19.12
C ASP A 219 6.05 -5.81 -18.71
N GLN A 220 6.47 -4.69 -18.16
CA GLN A 220 5.62 -3.56 -17.82
C GLN A 220 4.89 -2.99 -19.05
N GLU A 221 5.60 -2.72 -20.13
CA GLU A 221 5.03 -2.23 -21.38
C GLU A 221 4.00 -3.21 -21.98
N ALA A 222 4.31 -4.51 -21.97
CA ALA A 222 3.41 -5.56 -22.50
C ALA A 222 2.10 -5.62 -21.70
N HIS A 223 2.16 -5.57 -20.35
CA HIS A 223 0.97 -5.59 -19.50
C HIS A 223 0.09 -4.35 -19.71
N TRP A 224 0.70 -3.16 -19.80
CA TRP A 224 -0.06 -1.94 -20.10
C TRP A 224 -0.66 -1.93 -21.51
N ALA A 225 0.01 -2.52 -22.49
CA ALA A 225 -0.56 -2.69 -23.82
C ALA A 225 -1.83 -3.56 -23.79
N LEU A 226 -1.80 -4.69 -23.06
CA LEU A 226 -2.98 -5.55 -22.85
C LEU A 226 -4.12 -4.80 -22.16
N PHE A 227 -3.83 -4.08 -21.08
CA PHE A 227 -4.83 -3.30 -20.36
C PHE A 227 -5.45 -2.20 -21.24
N ASN A 228 -4.65 -1.42 -21.94
CA ASN A 228 -5.11 -0.31 -22.76
C ASN A 228 -5.99 -0.76 -23.94
N ASN A 229 -5.78 -1.99 -24.44
CA ASN A 229 -6.54 -2.59 -25.53
C ASN A 229 -7.71 -3.47 -25.04
N ASP A 230 -7.93 -3.57 -23.72
CA ASP A 230 -9.03 -4.37 -23.18
C ASP A 230 -10.39 -3.74 -23.54
N PRO A 231 -11.33 -4.51 -24.16
CA PRO A 231 -12.64 -3.99 -24.52
C PRO A 231 -13.46 -3.54 -23.32
N ASN A 232 -13.34 -4.21 -22.17
CA ASN A 232 -14.04 -3.82 -20.95
C ASN A 232 -13.52 -2.47 -20.41
N TRP A 233 -12.20 -2.24 -20.49
CA TRP A 233 -11.62 -0.94 -20.16
C TRP A 233 -12.10 0.16 -21.11
N ALA A 234 -12.15 -0.13 -22.40
CA ALA A 234 -12.63 0.82 -23.40
C ALA A 234 -14.06 1.28 -23.15
N VAL A 235 -14.92 0.41 -22.60
CA VAL A 235 -16.30 0.74 -22.19
C VAL A 235 -16.27 1.42 -20.84
N LEU A 236 -15.69 0.80 -19.79
CA LEU A 236 -15.71 1.27 -18.40
C LEU A 236 -15.26 2.73 -18.25
N ARG A 237 -14.19 3.13 -18.93
CA ARG A 237 -13.65 4.49 -18.85
C ARG A 237 -14.53 5.56 -19.48
N ARG A 238 -15.56 5.17 -20.26
CA ARG A 238 -16.47 6.07 -20.99
C ARG A 238 -17.89 6.07 -20.42
N LEU A 239 -18.15 5.23 -19.41
CA LEU A 239 -19.46 5.22 -18.79
C LEU A 239 -19.80 6.61 -18.22
N PRO A 240 -21.04 7.10 -18.39
CA PRO A 240 -21.42 8.43 -17.92
C PRO A 240 -21.12 8.67 -16.44
N GLU A 241 -21.29 7.65 -15.60
CA GLU A 241 -21.00 7.70 -14.17
C GLU A 241 -19.50 7.80 -13.84
N TYR A 242 -18.60 7.45 -14.78
CA TYR A 242 -17.14 7.49 -14.60
C TYR A 242 -16.44 8.43 -15.57
N GLY A 243 -17.17 8.98 -16.52
CA GLY A 243 -16.66 9.96 -17.48
C GLY A 243 -16.42 11.32 -16.85
N GLY A 244 -15.69 12.18 -17.54
CA GLY A 244 -15.69 13.60 -17.23
C GLY A 244 -14.69 14.06 -16.18
N GLY A 245 -13.44 13.53 -16.21
CA GLY A 245 -12.36 14.20 -15.49
C GLY A 245 -12.27 13.87 -14.00
N THR A 246 -12.49 12.59 -13.65
CA THR A 246 -12.30 12.11 -12.27
C THR A 246 -10.83 12.23 -11.78
N VAL A 247 -9.88 12.37 -12.69
CA VAL A 247 -8.44 12.54 -12.41
C VAL A 247 -7.97 13.85 -13.03
N SER A 248 -7.49 14.78 -12.20
CA SER A 248 -6.89 16.06 -12.60
C SER A 248 -5.40 15.94 -12.88
N LYS A 249 -4.72 15.06 -12.17
CA LYS A 249 -3.28 14.81 -12.34
C LYS A 249 -2.96 13.34 -12.12
N ASN A 250 -2.17 12.77 -13.02
CA ASN A 250 -1.69 11.40 -12.97
C ASN A 250 -0.16 11.43 -12.91
N GLU A 251 0.41 11.05 -11.77
CA GLU A 251 1.85 10.89 -11.61
C GLU A 251 2.23 9.41 -11.65
N ARG A 252 3.36 9.12 -12.28
CA ARG A 252 3.95 7.80 -12.39
C ARG A 252 5.38 7.85 -11.90
N THR A 253 5.70 7.00 -10.94
CA THR A 253 7.05 6.88 -10.39
C THR A 253 7.51 5.44 -10.60
N TYR A 254 8.61 5.26 -11.31
CA TYR A 254 9.20 3.95 -11.59
C TYR A 254 10.32 3.68 -10.61
N LEU A 255 10.15 2.61 -9.85
CA LEU A 255 11.00 2.24 -8.74
C LEU A 255 11.57 0.84 -8.94
N TYR A 256 12.70 0.55 -8.32
CA TYR A 256 13.21 -0.81 -8.11
C TYR A 256 13.44 -1.04 -6.61
N PRO A 257 13.25 -2.27 -6.09
CA PRO A 257 13.44 -2.57 -4.68
C PRO A 257 14.92 -2.77 -4.37
N LEU A 258 15.37 -2.28 -3.22
CA LEU A 258 16.69 -2.58 -2.70
C LEU A 258 16.77 -4.04 -2.22
N GLU A 259 17.99 -4.60 -2.15
CA GLU A 259 18.19 -6.01 -1.81
C GLU A 259 17.59 -6.40 -0.46
N TYR A 260 17.59 -5.49 0.51
CA TYR A 260 17.00 -5.67 1.84
C TYR A 260 15.52 -5.31 1.94
N SER A 261 14.88 -4.90 0.84
CA SER A 261 13.42 -4.72 0.77
C SER A 261 12.70 -6.05 0.88
N ASP A 262 11.60 -6.12 1.61
CA ASP A 262 10.77 -7.32 1.70
C ASP A 262 9.83 -7.48 0.48
N PHE A 263 9.77 -6.49 -0.38
CA PHE A 263 8.96 -6.46 -1.60
C PHE A 263 9.80 -6.62 -2.86
#